data_7e90ffcaab38c014da28bc69f8745bdd
#
_entry.id   7e90ffcaab38c014da28bc69f8745bdd
#
_cell.length_a   1.000
_cell.length_b   1.000
_cell.length_c   1.000
_cell.angle_alpha   90.00
_cell.angle_beta   90.00
_cell.angle_gamma   90.00
#
_symmetry.space_group_name_H-M   'P 1'
#
loop_
_entity.id
_entity.type
_entity.pdbx_description
1 polymer ?
#
loop_
_entity_poly.entity_id
_entity_poly.type
_entity_poly.pdbx_seq_one_letter_code
_entity_poly.pdbx_strand_id
1 'polypeptide(L)'
;KLDAEVVPGVPALVASAALLGAPLTGDFACISLSDHLVPWEEISQRLELAAQANFVIIIYNPRSKKRQRQLAKAKGIILQYREPTTPVGVVNNACREGQKVIITDMQHLLDHEIDMNTTIIVGNSDTLTFDKWMITPRGYSKKYDLITEALK
;
A
#
# COMPACT_ATOMS: atom_id res chain seq x y z
N LYS A 1 27.90 -23.49 -20.85
CA LYS A 1 26.56 -22.93 -21.12
C LYS A 1 25.72 -23.25 -19.90
N LEU A 2 25.23 -22.22 -19.18
CA LEU A 2 24.27 -22.41 -18.07
C LEU A 2 22.89 -22.59 -18.67
N ASP A 3 22.17 -23.59 -18.19
CA ASP A 3 20.77 -23.78 -18.49
C ASP A 3 19.97 -23.07 -17.40
N ALA A 4 19.12 -22.12 -17.75
CA ALA A 4 18.40 -21.28 -16.80
C ALA A 4 16.91 -21.25 -17.13
N GLU A 5 16.08 -21.51 -16.13
CA GLU A 5 14.63 -21.43 -16.19
C GLU A 5 14.11 -20.32 -15.26
N VAL A 6 13.12 -19.56 -15.72
CA VAL A 6 12.43 -18.55 -14.92
C VAL A 6 11.10 -19.08 -14.47
N VAL A 7 10.93 -19.30 -13.17
CA VAL A 7 9.68 -19.75 -12.56
C VAL A 7 8.94 -18.53 -11.97
N PRO A 8 7.69 -18.25 -12.38
CA PRO A 8 6.91 -17.14 -11.83
C PRO A 8 6.56 -17.40 -10.36
N GLY A 9 6.57 -16.34 -9.55
CA GLY A 9 6.23 -16.39 -8.14
C GLY A 9 5.17 -15.38 -7.75
N VAL A 10 4.65 -15.51 -6.52
CA VAL A 10 3.70 -14.55 -5.93
C VAL A 10 4.48 -13.44 -5.24
N PRO A 11 4.44 -12.19 -5.72
CA PRO A 11 5.10 -11.07 -5.07
C PRO A 11 4.39 -10.68 -3.76
N ALA A 12 5.15 -10.08 -2.84
CA ALA A 12 4.65 -9.69 -1.52
C ALA A 12 3.44 -8.75 -1.58
N LEU A 13 3.35 -7.89 -2.61
CA LEU A 13 2.20 -7.01 -2.80
C LEU A 13 0.89 -7.77 -2.99
N VAL A 14 0.90 -8.84 -3.80
CA VAL A 14 -0.29 -9.68 -4.07
C VAL A 14 -0.65 -10.51 -2.83
N ALA A 15 0.35 -11.10 -2.17
CA ALA A 15 0.15 -11.84 -0.93
C ALA A 15 -0.44 -10.94 0.17
N SER A 16 0.09 -9.72 0.33
CA SER A 16 -0.42 -8.75 1.30
C SER A 16 -1.83 -8.26 0.95
N ALA A 17 -2.11 -8.00 -0.32
CA ALA A 17 -3.44 -7.60 -0.77
C ALA A 17 -4.49 -8.68 -0.49
N ALA A 18 -4.18 -9.95 -0.75
CA ALA A 18 -5.07 -11.07 -0.46
C ALA A 18 -5.41 -11.20 1.03
N LEU A 19 -4.46 -10.87 1.91
CA LEU A 19 -4.68 -10.87 3.36
C LEU A 19 -5.52 -9.67 3.84
N LEU A 20 -5.48 -8.56 3.11
CA LEU A 20 -6.24 -7.35 3.43
C LEU A 20 -7.64 -7.34 2.81
N GLY A 21 -7.90 -8.13 1.78
CA GLY A 21 -9.16 -8.18 1.04
C GLY A 21 -9.00 -7.84 -0.44
N ALA A 22 -9.52 -6.69 -0.87
CA ALA A 22 -9.47 -6.26 -2.27
C ALA A 22 -8.97 -4.81 -2.43
N PRO A 23 -7.78 -4.45 -1.91
CA PRO A 23 -7.28 -3.07 -2.01
C PRO A 23 -6.74 -2.70 -3.40
N LEU A 24 -6.41 -3.67 -4.25
CA LEU A 24 -5.72 -3.49 -5.54
C LEU A 24 -6.63 -3.73 -6.76
N THR A 25 -7.90 -3.40 -6.68
CA THR A 25 -8.84 -3.63 -7.78
C THR A 25 -8.78 -2.58 -8.90
N GLY A 26 -8.15 -1.44 -8.64
CA GLY A 26 -7.91 -0.36 -9.58
C GLY A 26 -6.43 -0.15 -9.87
N ASP A 27 -6.07 1.08 -10.22
CA ASP A 27 -4.69 1.46 -10.50
C ASP A 27 -3.87 1.55 -9.21
N PHE A 28 -2.65 1.07 -9.25
CA PHE A 28 -1.74 1.13 -8.12
C PHE A 28 -0.29 1.37 -8.55
N ALA A 29 0.50 1.92 -7.64
CA ALA A 29 1.94 2.09 -7.78
C ALA A 29 2.67 1.32 -6.67
N CYS A 30 3.73 0.58 -7.03
CA CYS A 30 4.59 -0.10 -6.06
C CYS A 30 5.93 0.64 -5.97
N ILE A 31 6.22 1.20 -4.79
CA ILE A 31 7.36 2.09 -4.56
C ILE A 31 8.19 1.55 -3.39
N SER A 32 9.49 1.40 -3.62
CA SER A 32 10.44 1.07 -2.57
C SER A 32 10.98 2.33 -1.91
N LEU A 33 11.00 2.37 -0.57
CA LEU A 33 11.66 3.46 0.16
C LEU A 33 13.16 3.23 0.36
N SER A 34 13.75 2.24 -0.34
CA SER A 34 15.18 2.00 -0.28
C SER A 34 15.94 3.05 -1.07
N ASP A 35 16.56 3.98 -0.37
CA ASP A 35 17.42 5.03 -0.90
C ASP A 35 18.90 4.62 -1.05
N HIS A 36 19.16 3.31 -1.07
CA HIS A 36 20.52 2.78 -1.21
C HIS A 36 21.08 2.93 -2.63
N LEU A 37 20.27 2.68 -3.64
CA LEU A 37 20.63 2.75 -5.06
C LEU A 37 19.88 3.83 -5.83
N VAL A 38 18.76 4.31 -5.29
CA VAL A 38 17.91 5.35 -5.89
C VAL A 38 17.91 6.56 -4.96
N PRO A 39 18.24 7.76 -5.43
CA PRO A 39 18.19 8.97 -4.61
C PRO A 39 16.81 9.21 -4.01
N TRP A 40 16.79 9.77 -2.79
CA TRP A 40 15.51 10.06 -2.10
C TRP A 40 14.61 11.02 -2.91
N GLU A 41 15.20 11.94 -3.64
CA GLU A 41 14.53 12.92 -4.50
C GLU A 41 13.66 12.22 -5.56
N GLU A 42 14.17 11.17 -6.19
CA GLU A 42 13.41 10.37 -7.15
C GLU A 42 12.30 9.56 -6.47
N ILE A 43 12.57 8.99 -5.31
CA ILE A 43 11.56 8.24 -4.53
C ILE A 43 10.43 9.18 -4.12
N SER A 44 10.76 10.37 -3.61
CA SER A 44 9.78 11.37 -3.18
C SER A 44 8.92 11.85 -4.34
N GLN A 45 9.50 12.10 -5.51
CA GLN A 45 8.76 12.47 -6.72
C GLN A 45 7.77 11.38 -7.16
N ARG A 46 8.19 10.10 -7.13
CA ARG A 46 7.31 8.97 -7.45
C ARG A 46 6.14 8.86 -6.48
N LEU A 47 6.39 9.05 -5.17
CA LEU A 47 5.35 9.06 -4.14
C LEU A 47 4.36 10.19 -4.36
N GLU A 48 4.86 11.39 -4.64
CA GLU A 48 4.05 12.58 -4.88
C GLU A 48 3.14 12.39 -6.10
N LEU A 49 3.70 11.99 -7.24
CA LEU A 49 2.93 11.75 -8.48
C LEU A 49 1.88 10.64 -8.30
N ALA A 50 2.22 9.55 -7.64
CA ALA A 50 1.28 8.47 -7.36
C ALA A 50 0.15 8.91 -6.42
N ALA A 51 0.47 9.72 -5.40
CA ALA A 51 -0.51 10.29 -4.49
C ALA A 51 -1.41 11.29 -5.21
N GLN A 52 -0.84 12.20 -6.00
CA GLN A 52 -1.58 13.20 -6.78
C GLN A 52 -2.53 12.53 -7.79
N ALA A 53 -2.09 11.48 -8.47
CA ALA A 53 -2.88 10.72 -9.42
C ALA A 53 -3.93 9.80 -8.78
N ASN A 54 -4.06 9.81 -7.47
CA ASN A 54 -5.02 9.01 -6.70
C ASN A 54 -4.82 7.48 -6.83
N PHE A 55 -3.59 7.00 -7.05
CA PHE A 55 -3.29 5.58 -7.06
C PHE A 55 -3.32 4.97 -5.66
N VAL A 56 -3.68 3.71 -5.54
CA VAL A 56 -3.31 2.92 -4.35
C VAL A 56 -1.79 2.79 -4.34
N ILE A 57 -1.15 3.04 -3.20
CA ILE A 57 0.32 3.05 -3.10
C ILE A 57 0.78 1.87 -2.25
N ILE A 58 1.56 0.98 -2.87
CA ILE A 58 2.23 -0.10 -2.16
C ILE A 58 3.65 0.35 -1.82
N ILE A 59 4.00 0.27 -0.55
CA ILE A 59 5.33 0.66 -0.05
C ILE A 59 6.10 -0.59 0.32
N TYR A 60 7.25 -0.78 -0.34
CA TYR A 60 8.26 -1.77 -0.01
C TYR A 60 9.43 -1.15 0.76
N ASN A 61 10.10 -1.97 1.54
CA ASN A 61 11.26 -1.56 2.35
C ASN A 61 10.96 -0.32 3.22
N PRO A 62 9.83 -0.28 3.95
CA PRO A 62 9.36 0.92 4.64
C PRO A 62 10.34 1.38 5.73
N ARG A 63 11.02 0.44 6.38
CA ARG A 63 11.94 0.73 7.49
C ARG A 63 13.07 -0.28 7.55
N SER A 64 14.25 0.16 7.99
CA SER A 64 15.37 -0.72 8.38
C SER A 64 16.10 -0.15 9.58
N LYS A 65 17.06 -0.91 10.16
CA LYS A 65 17.89 -0.41 11.27
C LYS A 65 18.60 0.91 10.95
N LYS A 66 18.99 1.12 9.69
CA LYS A 66 19.68 2.34 9.22
C LYS A 66 18.72 3.40 8.65
N ARG A 67 17.51 3.01 8.22
CA ARG A 67 16.50 3.87 7.58
C ARG A 67 15.27 3.99 8.46
N GLN A 68 15.26 4.98 9.35
CA GLN A 68 14.19 5.20 10.32
C GLN A 68 13.23 6.33 9.89
N ARG A 69 13.70 7.27 9.07
CA ARG A 69 12.99 8.52 8.75
C ARG A 69 12.23 8.49 7.44
N GLN A 70 12.55 7.57 6.52
CA GLN A 70 11.98 7.55 5.16
C GLN A 70 10.47 7.32 5.16
N LEU A 71 9.96 6.43 6.02
CA LEU A 71 8.52 6.21 6.13
C LEU A 71 7.77 7.44 6.64
N ALA A 72 8.32 8.17 7.62
CA ALA A 72 7.72 9.40 8.11
C ALA A 72 7.71 10.50 7.03
N LYS A 73 8.78 10.61 6.24
CA LYS A 73 8.83 11.52 5.09
C LYS A 73 7.81 11.12 4.03
N ALA A 74 7.71 9.83 3.68
CA ALA A 74 6.73 9.31 2.73
C ALA A 74 5.29 9.59 3.19
N LYS A 75 4.99 9.36 4.49
CA LYS A 75 3.70 9.73 5.09
C LYS A 75 3.40 11.21 4.89
N GLY A 76 4.36 12.10 5.15
CA GLY A 76 4.20 13.55 4.98
C GLY A 76 3.91 13.96 3.54
N ILE A 77 4.53 13.32 2.55
CA ILE A 77 4.26 13.55 1.13
C ILE A 77 2.84 13.10 0.77
N ILE A 78 2.48 11.87 1.15
CA ILE A 78 1.17 11.30 0.83
C ILE A 78 0.03 12.11 1.46
N LEU A 79 0.19 12.60 2.69
CA LEU A 79 -0.80 13.41 3.39
C LEU A 79 -1.06 14.79 2.76
N GLN A 80 -0.27 15.24 1.78
CA GLN A 80 -0.59 16.43 1.00
C GLN A 80 -1.74 16.20 0.01
N TYR A 81 -2.05 14.93 -0.29
CA TYR A 81 -3.02 14.51 -1.30
C TYR A 81 -4.05 13.50 -0.76
N ARG A 82 -3.93 13.10 0.51
CA ARG A 82 -4.79 12.10 1.17
C ARG A 82 -5.24 12.61 2.52
N GLU A 83 -6.46 12.23 2.87
CA GLU A 83 -7.00 12.49 4.19
C GLU A 83 -6.25 11.66 5.27
N PRO A 84 -6.11 12.19 6.50
CA PRO A 84 -5.54 11.44 7.61
C PRO A 84 -6.26 10.10 7.90
N THR A 85 -7.54 10.02 7.57
CA THR A 85 -8.42 8.84 7.74
C THR A 85 -8.32 7.84 6.58
N THR A 86 -7.50 8.12 5.54
CA THR A 86 -7.31 7.19 4.42
C THR A 86 -6.86 5.83 4.94
N PRO A 87 -7.57 4.73 4.58
CA PRO A 87 -7.24 3.39 5.07
C PRO A 87 -5.84 2.95 4.63
N VAL A 88 -5.14 2.28 5.56
CA VAL A 88 -3.80 1.71 5.34
C VAL A 88 -3.76 0.28 5.85
N GLY A 89 -3.35 -0.63 4.98
CA GLY A 89 -3.02 -2.00 5.36
C GLY A 89 -1.53 -2.13 5.67
N VAL A 90 -1.21 -2.72 6.83
CA VAL A 90 0.16 -3.04 7.24
C VAL A 90 0.26 -4.55 7.39
N VAL A 91 1.05 -5.19 6.55
CA VAL A 91 1.21 -6.64 6.54
C VAL A 91 2.68 -6.99 6.75
N ASN A 92 2.96 -7.64 7.85
CA ASN A 92 4.29 -8.15 8.17
C ASN A 92 4.34 -9.65 7.90
N ASN A 93 5.43 -10.14 7.29
CA ASN A 93 5.65 -11.56 6.96
C ASN A 93 4.45 -12.21 6.22
N ALA A 94 3.92 -11.57 5.18
CA ALA A 94 2.78 -12.06 4.42
C ALA A 94 2.97 -13.53 4.00
N CYS A 95 2.01 -14.40 4.37
CA CYS A 95 2.01 -15.85 4.10
C CYS A 95 3.24 -16.60 4.65
N ARG A 96 3.86 -16.10 5.73
CA ARG A 96 5.04 -16.68 6.37
C ARG A 96 4.83 -16.79 7.89
N GLU A 97 5.71 -17.51 8.56
CA GLU A 97 5.71 -17.57 10.03
C GLU A 97 5.84 -16.16 10.63
N GLY A 98 5.06 -15.90 11.67
CA GLY A 98 5.00 -14.58 12.32
C GLY A 98 4.18 -13.56 11.53
N GLN A 99 3.30 -13.98 10.61
CA GLN A 99 2.40 -13.08 9.88
C GLN A 99 1.57 -12.22 10.83
N LYS A 100 1.57 -10.91 10.60
CA LYS A 100 0.68 -9.94 11.24
C LYS A 100 -0.02 -9.11 10.18
N VAL A 101 -1.33 -8.91 10.33
CA VAL A 101 -2.17 -8.10 9.42
C VAL A 101 -2.89 -7.06 10.25
N ILE A 102 -2.71 -5.80 9.89
CA ILE A 102 -3.33 -4.66 10.57
C ILE A 102 -3.96 -3.77 9.51
N ILE A 103 -5.20 -3.34 9.73
CA ILE A 103 -5.83 -2.25 9.00
C ILE A 103 -5.89 -1.06 9.94
N THR A 104 -5.36 0.06 9.50
CA THR A 104 -5.27 1.33 10.21
C THR A 104 -5.56 2.47 9.24
N ASP A 105 -5.14 3.68 9.55
CA ASP A 105 -5.23 4.85 8.70
C ASP A 105 -3.88 5.58 8.58
N MET A 106 -3.84 6.61 7.74
CA MET A 106 -2.62 7.42 7.54
C MET A 106 -2.20 8.15 8.81
N GLN A 107 -3.13 8.55 9.68
CA GLN A 107 -2.81 9.25 10.93
C GLN A 107 -2.01 8.35 11.86
N HIS A 108 -2.41 7.10 12.03
CA HIS A 108 -1.87 6.14 13.00
C HIS A 108 -0.81 5.19 12.40
N LEU A 109 -0.47 5.32 11.12
CA LEU A 109 0.48 4.43 10.43
C LEU A 109 1.79 4.21 11.22
N LEU A 110 2.34 5.27 11.83
CA LEU A 110 3.64 5.19 12.52
C LEU A 110 3.56 4.60 13.94
N ASP A 111 2.37 4.35 14.47
CA ASP A 111 2.14 3.78 15.79
C ASP A 111 2.36 2.26 15.81
N HIS A 112 2.49 1.65 14.63
CA HIS A 112 2.63 0.21 14.45
C HIS A 112 4.09 -0.23 14.29
N GLU A 113 4.35 -1.48 14.64
CA GLU A 113 5.65 -2.12 14.36
C GLU A 113 5.82 -2.32 12.85
N ILE A 114 6.83 -1.66 12.29
CA ILE A 114 7.16 -1.71 10.87
C ILE A 114 8.65 -2.00 10.72
N ASP A 115 8.97 -3.01 9.94
CA ASP A 115 10.33 -3.45 9.65
C ASP A 115 10.56 -3.73 8.15
N MET A 116 11.65 -4.40 7.83
CA MET A 116 12.01 -4.76 6.44
C MET A 116 11.10 -5.80 5.80
N ASN A 117 10.40 -6.61 6.60
CA ASN A 117 9.49 -7.66 6.12
C ASN A 117 8.05 -7.16 6.01
N THR A 118 7.85 -5.86 6.21
CA THR A 118 6.53 -5.23 6.16
C THR A 118 6.25 -4.71 4.76
N THR A 119 5.06 -5.02 4.25
CA THR A 119 4.45 -4.36 3.08
C THR A 119 3.33 -3.45 3.58
N ILE A 120 3.33 -2.20 3.13
CA ILE A 120 2.28 -1.24 3.45
C ILE A 120 1.47 -0.98 2.18
N ILE A 121 0.14 -0.99 2.30
CA ILE A 121 -0.78 -0.63 1.21
C ILE A 121 -1.60 0.57 1.66
N VAL A 122 -1.34 1.72 1.07
CA VAL A 122 -2.08 2.97 1.31
C VAL A 122 -3.22 3.05 0.30
N GLY A 123 -4.44 3.19 0.78
CA GLY A 123 -5.61 3.36 -0.05
C GLY A 123 -5.63 4.66 -0.83
N ASN A 124 -6.59 4.77 -1.74
CA ASN A 124 -6.92 6.01 -2.43
C ASN A 124 -8.21 6.64 -1.85
N SER A 125 -8.72 7.71 -2.47
CA SER A 125 -9.92 8.40 -2.01
C SER A 125 -11.19 7.53 -2.01
N ASP A 126 -11.22 6.46 -2.79
CA ASP A 126 -12.37 5.54 -2.89
C ASP A 126 -12.21 4.30 -1.97
N THR A 127 -11.02 4.12 -1.36
CA THR A 127 -10.76 2.99 -0.48
C THR A 127 -11.56 3.09 0.81
N LEU A 128 -12.21 2.01 1.18
CA LEU A 128 -12.98 1.89 2.41
C LEU A 128 -12.57 0.65 3.22
N THR A 129 -12.95 0.64 4.48
CA THR A 129 -12.86 -0.53 5.36
C THR A 129 -14.25 -1.08 5.58
N PHE A 130 -14.40 -2.40 5.45
CA PHE A 130 -15.64 -3.11 5.77
C PHE A 130 -15.30 -4.33 6.61
N ASP A 131 -15.77 -4.34 7.84
CA ASP A 131 -15.39 -5.33 8.84
C ASP A 131 -13.84 -5.39 8.97
N LYS A 132 -13.24 -6.52 8.71
CA LYS A 132 -11.79 -6.76 8.71
C LYS A 132 -11.13 -6.62 7.34
N TRP A 133 -11.81 -6.05 6.36
CA TRP A 133 -11.34 -5.96 4.99
C TRP A 133 -11.09 -4.52 4.56
N MET A 134 -10.06 -4.34 3.76
CA MET A 134 -9.73 -3.11 3.06
C MET A 134 -10.10 -3.29 1.58
N ILE A 135 -10.96 -2.43 1.05
CA ILE A 135 -11.53 -2.57 -0.29
C ILE A 135 -11.38 -1.24 -1.03
N THR A 136 -10.85 -1.31 -2.25
CA THR A 136 -10.88 -0.20 -3.20
C THR A 136 -11.87 -0.53 -4.31
N PRO A 137 -13.05 0.08 -4.36
CA PRO A 137 -14.05 -0.20 -5.39
C PRO A 137 -13.53 0.17 -6.79
N ARG A 138 -13.85 -0.65 -7.79
CA ARG A 138 -13.42 -0.45 -9.18
C ARG A 138 -14.31 0.55 -9.94
N GLY A 139 -14.62 1.70 -9.32
CA GLY A 139 -15.44 2.73 -9.95
C GLY A 139 -16.94 2.40 -10.09
N TYR A 140 -17.38 1.24 -9.61
CA TYR A 140 -18.79 0.85 -9.64
C TYR A 140 -19.66 1.80 -8.83
N SER A 141 -19.15 2.35 -7.74
CA SER A 141 -19.85 3.36 -6.92
C SER A 141 -20.19 4.64 -7.66
N LYS A 142 -19.47 4.95 -8.75
CA LYS A 142 -19.76 6.10 -9.62
C LYS A 142 -20.92 5.84 -10.57
N LYS A 143 -21.20 4.58 -10.88
CA LYS A 143 -22.23 4.16 -11.84
C LYS A 143 -23.44 3.53 -11.17
N TYR A 144 -23.26 2.86 -10.05
CA TYR A 144 -24.32 2.14 -9.33
C TYR A 144 -24.37 2.62 -7.87
N ASP A 145 -25.56 2.64 -7.32
CA ASP A 145 -25.73 2.69 -5.87
C ASP A 145 -25.54 1.27 -5.33
N LEU A 146 -24.39 1.03 -4.71
CA LEU A 146 -24.02 -0.30 -4.19
C LEU A 146 -24.88 -0.73 -2.98
N ILE A 147 -25.67 0.19 -2.40
CA ILE A 147 -26.59 -0.10 -1.29
C ILE A 147 -27.93 -0.57 -1.83
N THR A 148 -28.41 0.06 -2.91
CA THR A 148 -29.74 -0.21 -3.48
C THR A 148 -29.69 -1.03 -4.77
N GLU A 149 -28.49 -1.38 -5.26
CA GLU A 149 -28.26 -2.03 -6.57
C GLU A 149 -28.86 -1.26 -7.76
N ALA A 150 -29.19 0.01 -7.58
CA ALA A 150 -29.76 0.87 -8.60
C ALA A 150 -28.69 1.63 -9.38
N LEU A 151 -28.98 1.90 -10.67
CA LEU A 151 -28.19 2.85 -11.48
C LEU A 151 -28.35 4.28 -10.93
N LYS A 152 -27.23 4.99 -10.79
CA LYS A 152 -27.21 6.42 -10.43
C LYS A 152 -27.53 7.28 -11.65
#